data_d1c1cfa9ad6cce4fc326e2998069bbf7
#
_entry.id   d1c1cfa9ad6cce4fc326e2998069bbf7
#
_cell.length_a   1.000
_cell.length_b   1.000
_cell.length_c   1.000
_cell.angle_alpha   90.00
_cell.angle_beta   90.00
_cell.angle_gamma   90.00
#
_symmetry.space_group_name_H-M   'P 1'
#
loop_
_entity.id
_entity.type
_entity.pdbx_description
1 polymer ?
#
loop_
_entity_poly.entity_id
_entity_poly.type
_entity_poly.pdbx_seq_one_letter_code
_entity_poly.pdbx_strand_id
1 'polypeptide(L)'
;MVDQSAVGRSFTPVTARVEPGRLRYFLNTLGEQNPVYRNADAARAAGFTGMPVPPTYLFCLEMMDIDDPFEMFSALGINLSRVLHGEQSFAYHAPVLVGDTLTFRPRVTSVTDKKGGAMTLIGIRCEVTNQDGVHVADTARTIVVRNEAAS
;
A
#
# COMPACT_ATOMS: atom_id res chain seq x y z
N MET A 1 -11.61 13.74 -15.73
CA MET A 1 -10.29 14.28 -15.29
C MET A 1 -10.38 14.50 -13.79
N VAL A 2 -9.37 14.10 -13.02
CA VAL A 2 -9.36 14.29 -11.54
C VAL A 2 -9.00 15.74 -11.25
N ASP A 3 -9.75 16.37 -10.33
CA ASP A 3 -9.55 17.78 -9.98
C ASP A 3 -8.27 17.97 -9.13
N GLN A 4 -7.55 19.06 -9.36
CA GLN A 4 -6.35 19.44 -8.61
C GLN A 4 -6.63 19.67 -7.12
N SER A 5 -7.87 20.00 -6.73
CA SER A 5 -8.30 20.16 -5.36
C SER A 5 -8.24 18.85 -4.55
N ALA A 6 -8.09 17.71 -5.22
CA ALA A 6 -7.86 16.42 -4.57
C ALA A 6 -6.51 16.34 -3.84
N VAL A 7 -5.54 17.19 -4.21
CA VAL A 7 -4.24 17.23 -3.52
C VAL A 7 -4.42 17.61 -2.05
N GLY A 8 -3.85 16.80 -1.17
CA GLY A 8 -3.99 16.94 0.28
C GLY A 8 -5.18 16.18 0.88
N ARG A 9 -6.08 15.64 0.06
CA ARG A 9 -7.21 14.84 0.54
C ARG A 9 -6.71 13.56 1.20
N SER A 10 -7.15 13.32 2.43
CA SER A 10 -6.94 12.08 3.17
C SER A 10 -8.18 11.19 3.07
N PHE A 11 -7.98 9.89 3.21
CA PHE A 11 -9.06 8.90 3.20
C PHE A 11 -9.15 8.20 4.56
N THR A 12 -10.21 7.43 4.74
CA THR A 12 -10.41 6.66 5.96
C THR A 12 -9.20 5.77 6.23
N PRO A 13 -8.61 5.82 7.44
CA PRO A 13 -7.52 4.92 7.79
C PRO A 13 -7.96 3.46 7.72
N VAL A 14 -7.09 2.60 7.22
CA VAL A 14 -7.28 1.16 7.15
C VAL A 14 -6.46 0.49 8.23
N THR A 15 -7.04 -0.45 8.96
CA THR A 15 -6.33 -1.26 9.95
C THR A 15 -6.31 -2.72 9.50
N ALA A 16 -5.12 -3.33 9.52
CA ALA A 16 -4.94 -4.73 9.15
C ALA A 16 -3.92 -5.41 10.06
N ARG A 17 -4.16 -6.69 10.36
CA ARG A 17 -3.25 -7.50 11.17
C ARG A 17 -2.35 -8.37 10.30
N VAL A 18 -1.08 -8.48 10.69
CA VAL A 18 -0.12 -9.38 10.05
C VAL A 18 -0.35 -10.81 10.55
N GLU A 19 -1.21 -11.53 9.85
CA GLU A 19 -1.57 -12.91 10.16
C GLU A 19 -0.57 -13.89 9.56
N PRO A 20 -0.04 -14.86 10.34
CA PRO A 20 0.99 -15.78 9.86
C PRO A 20 0.51 -16.66 8.70
N GLY A 21 -0.76 -17.05 8.68
CA GLY A 21 -1.34 -17.87 7.61
C GLY A 21 -1.43 -17.13 6.28
N ARG A 22 -1.89 -15.88 6.30
CA ARG A 22 -1.94 -15.00 5.12
C ARG A 22 -0.55 -14.68 4.60
N LEU A 23 0.41 -14.40 5.49
CA LEU A 23 1.79 -14.17 5.12
C LEU A 23 2.37 -15.41 4.40
N ARG A 24 2.15 -16.61 4.95
CA ARG A 24 2.61 -17.86 4.33
C ARG A 24 2.02 -18.05 2.93
N TYR A 25 0.74 -17.75 2.75
CA TYR A 25 0.10 -17.83 1.45
C TYR A 25 0.76 -16.86 0.45
N PHE A 26 0.98 -15.61 0.86
CA PHE A 26 1.67 -14.60 0.04
C PHE A 26 3.09 -15.05 -0.35
N LEU A 27 3.89 -15.54 0.61
CA LEU A 27 5.24 -16.05 0.36
C LEU A 27 5.24 -17.21 -0.65
N ASN A 28 4.26 -18.11 -0.56
CA ASN A 28 4.12 -19.23 -1.49
C ASN A 28 3.77 -18.76 -2.90
N THR A 29 2.90 -17.76 -3.01
CA THR A 29 2.52 -17.16 -4.31
C THR A 29 3.71 -16.53 -5.02
N LEU A 30 4.62 -15.90 -4.25
CA LEU A 30 5.85 -15.31 -4.79
C LEU A 30 6.97 -16.32 -5.02
N GLY A 31 6.87 -17.54 -4.51
CA GLY A 31 7.98 -18.48 -4.47
C GLY A 31 9.11 -18.06 -3.52
N GLU A 32 8.83 -17.18 -2.54
CA GLU A 32 9.82 -16.72 -1.57
C GLU A 32 10.20 -17.83 -0.59
N GLN A 33 11.48 -18.20 -0.53
CA GLN A 33 11.99 -19.31 0.26
C GLN A 33 12.91 -18.88 1.43
N ASN A 34 13.17 -17.57 1.58
CA ASN A 34 14.04 -17.10 2.64
C ASN A 34 13.48 -17.49 4.03
N PRO A 35 14.21 -18.29 4.81
CA PRO A 35 13.72 -18.78 6.09
C PRO A 35 13.43 -17.67 7.12
N VAL A 36 13.99 -16.47 6.96
CA VAL A 36 13.73 -15.33 7.84
C VAL A 36 12.24 -14.95 7.91
N TYR A 37 11.49 -15.14 6.82
CA TYR A 37 10.05 -14.87 6.75
C TYR A 37 9.17 -16.06 7.16
N ARG A 38 9.78 -17.24 7.39
CA ARG A 38 9.06 -18.50 7.55
C ARG A 38 9.29 -19.20 8.88
N ASN A 39 10.38 -18.86 9.58
CA ASN A 39 10.81 -19.54 10.78
C ASN A 39 11.29 -18.53 11.82
N ALA A 40 10.73 -18.60 13.03
CA ALA A 40 11.02 -17.66 14.11
C ALA A 40 12.48 -17.76 14.60
N ASP A 41 13.10 -18.95 14.57
CA ASP A 41 14.51 -19.13 14.98
C ASP A 41 15.44 -18.51 13.94
N ALA A 42 15.16 -18.70 12.65
CA ALA A 42 15.90 -18.06 11.57
C ALA A 42 15.78 -16.54 11.62
N ALA A 43 14.60 -16.02 11.93
CA ALA A 43 14.37 -14.58 12.09
C ALA A 43 15.20 -14.03 13.27
N ARG A 44 15.19 -14.73 14.43
CA ARG A 44 16.01 -14.36 15.60
C ARG A 44 17.50 -14.39 15.30
N ALA A 45 17.96 -15.43 14.60
CA ALA A 45 19.37 -15.53 14.18
C ALA A 45 19.79 -14.38 13.25
N ALA A 46 18.84 -13.83 12.48
CA ALA A 46 19.03 -12.65 11.62
C ALA A 46 18.88 -11.30 12.36
N GLY A 47 18.62 -11.32 13.68
CA GLY A 47 18.53 -10.12 14.52
C GLY A 47 17.13 -9.54 14.69
N PHE A 48 16.08 -10.22 14.21
CA PHE A 48 14.69 -9.78 14.40
C PHE A 48 14.12 -10.32 15.72
N THR A 49 13.22 -9.58 16.35
CA THR A 49 12.50 -10.03 17.56
C THR A 49 11.35 -10.99 17.24
N GLY A 50 10.92 -11.04 15.99
CA GLY A 50 9.87 -11.92 15.47
C GLY A 50 10.05 -12.11 13.96
N MET A 51 9.18 -12.88 13.31
CA MET A 51 9.21 -13.05 11.86
C MET A 51 8.84 -11.75 11.16
N PRO A 52 9.74 -11.13 10.36
CA PRO A 52 9.42 -9.94 9.59
C PRO A 52 8.58 -10.28 8.36
N VAL A 53 7.96 -9.26 7.78
CA VAL A 53 7.30 -9.36 6.48
C VAL A 53 8.26 -9.00 5.33
N PRO A 54 8.10 -9.58 4.14
CA PRO A 54 8.86 -9.14 2.97
C PRO A 54 8.43 -7.72 2.56
N PRO A 55 9.33 -6.93 1.96
CA PRO A 55 9.12 -5.50 1.74
C PRO A 55 7.85 -5.11 0.98
N THR A 56 7.38 -5.96 0.07
CA THR A 56 6.19 -5.68 -0.76
C THR A 56 4.86 -6.09 -0.13
N TYR A 57 4.89 -6.80 1.01
CA TYR A 57 3.69 -7.32 1.64
C TYR A 57 2.70 -6.24 2.09
N LEU A 58 3.19 -5.05 2.47
CA LEU A 58 2.34 -3.94 2.92
C LEU A 58 1.33 -3.49 1.87
N PHE A 59 1.67 -3.58 0.59
CA PHE A 59 0.72 -3.26 -0.49
C PHE A 59 -0.51 -4.19 -0.49
N CYS A 60 -0.28 -5.50 -0.30
CA CYS A 60 -1.38 -6.46 -0.20
C CYS A 60 -2.14 -6.29 1.12
N LEU A 61 -1.43 -6.09 2.22
CA LEU A 61 -2.00 -5.99 3.56
C LEU A 61 -2.97 -4.79 3.68
N GLU A 62 -2.64 -3.66 3.07
CA GLU A 62 -3.51 -2.46 3.03
C GLU A 62 -4.89 -2.75 2.44
N MET A 63 -5.02 -3.76 1.57
CA MET A 63 -6.26 -4.11 0.87
C MET A 63 -6.98 -5.34 1.41
N MET A 64 -6.40 -6.06 2.39
CA MET A 64 -6.91 -7.37 2.80
C MET A 64 -8.12 -7.31 3.73
N ASP A 65 -8.19 -6.31 4.60
CA ASP A 65 -9.16 -6.23 5.70
C ASP A 65 -10.16 -5.07 5.53
N ILE A 66 -10.35 -4.59 4.31
CA ILE A 66 -11.33 -3.54 3.98
C ILE A 66 -12.41 -4.07 3.05
N ASP A 67 -13.64 -3.61 3.27
CA ASP A 67 -14.81 -4.05 2.48
C ASP A 67 -14.74 -3.55 1.04
N ASP A 68 -14.29 -2.31 0.83
CA ASP A 68 -14.10 -1.72 -0.49
C ASP A 68 -12.68 -1.16 -0.68
N PRO A 69 -11.76 -1.94 -1.26
CA PRO A 69 -10.39 -1.49 -1.53
C PRO A 69 -10.32 -0.38 -2.59
N PHE A 70 -11.43 -0.05 -3.22
CA PHE A 70 -11.54 0.93 -4.30
C PHE A 70 -12.32 2.20 -3.91
N GLU A 71 -12.75 2.35 -2.66
CA GLU A 71 -13.47 3.52 -2.15
C GLU A 71 -12.81 4.84 -2.56
N MET A 72 -11.48 4.90 -2.48
CA MET A 72 -10.71 6.09 -2.86
C MET A 72 -10.97 6.51 -4.32
N PHE A 73 -11.04 5.56 -5.25
CA PHE A 73 -11.29 5.85 -6.66
C PHE A 73 -12.70 6.39 -6.87
N SER A 74 -13.69 5.78 -6.23
CA SER A 74 -15.08 6.24 -6.25
C SER A 74 -15.19 7.66 -5.68
N ALA A 75 -14.53 7.93 -4.57
CA ALA A 75 -14.50 9.24 -3.91
C ALA A 75 -13.80 10.32 -4.75
N LEU A 76 -12.91 9.94 -5.66
CA LEU A 76 -12.25 10.83 -6.63
C LEU A 76 -12.97 10.88 -7.99
N GLY A 77 -14.11 10.20 -8.16
CA GLY A 77 -14.84 10.12 -9.42
C GLY A 77 -14.09 9.37 -10.53
N ILE A 78 -13.25 8.41 -10.16
CA ILE A 78 -12.40 7.67 -11.10
C ILE A 78 -13.08 6.36 -11.48
N ASN A 79 -13.21 6.13 -12.79
CA ASN A 79 -13.65 4.84 -13.31
C ASN A 79 -12.50 3.82 -13.28
N LEU A 80 -12.67 2.73 -12.49
CA LEU A 80 -11.67 1.69 -12.32
C LEU A 80 -11.21 1.03 -13.63
N SER A 81 -12.07 0.93 -14.63
CA SER A 81 -11.71 0.36 -15.94
C SER A 81 -10.61 1.14 -16.68
N ARG A 82 -10.31 2.35 -16.22
CA ARG A 82 -9.32 3.27 -16.79
C ARG A 82 -8.07 3.42 -15.93
N VAL A 83 -8.00 2.71 -14.81
CA VAL A 83 -6.91 2.79 -13.84
C VAL A 83 -5.81 1.80 -14.18
N LEU A 84 -4.58 2.29 -14.09
CA LEU A 84 -3.37 1.48 -14.11
C LEU A 84 -2.54 1.80 -12.87
N HIS A 85 -1.93 0.79 -12.27
CA HIS A 85 -0.92 0.97 -11.23
C HIS A 85 0.42 1.25 -11.94
N GLY A 86 0.91 2.47 -11.82
CA GLY A 86 2.11 2.91 -12.53
C GLY A 86 3.40 2.64 -11.75
N GLU A 87 3.39 2.91 -10.43
CA GLU A 87 4.58 2.82 -9.60
C GLU A 87 4.19 2.50 -8.15
N GLN A 88 5.08 1.78 -7.44
CA GLN A 88 4.96 1.50 -6.01
C GLN A 88 6.33 1.61 -5.36
N SER A 89 6.41 2.28 -4.20
CA SER A 89 7.62 2.35 -3.39
C SER A 89 7.32 2.10 -1.91
N PHE A 90 8.34 1.67 -1.18
CA PHE A 90 8.29 1.39 0.25
C PHE A 90 9.53 1.97 0.92
N ALA A 91 9.34 2.69 2.02
CA ALA A 91 10.41 3.18 2.88
C ALA A 91 10.15 2.68 4.30
N TYR A 92 10.94 1.74 4.78
CA TYR A 92 10.82 1.18 6.12
C TYR A 92 11.65 1.98 7.12
N HIS A 93 11.05 2.26 8.27
CA HIS A 93 11.67 2.94 9.42
C HIS A 93 11.89 1.99 10.60
N ALA A 94 11.09 0.93 10.67
CA ALA A 94 11.21 -0.16 11.63
C ALA A 94 10.73 -1.49 11.00
N PRO A 95 11.18 -2.64 11.52
CA PRO A 95 10.64 -3.93 11.09
C PRO A 95 9.14 -4.03 11.35
N VAL A 96 8.42 -4.60 10.41
CA VAL A 96 7.03 -5.04 10.57
C VAL A 96 7.05 -6.54 10.80
N LEU A 97 6.43 -6.99 11.87
CA LEU A 97 6.51 -8.37 12.34
C LEU A 97 5.15 -9.07 12.28
N VAL A 98 5.17 -10.39 12.18
CA VAL A 98 3.96 -11.20 12.37
C VAL A 98 3.37 -10.92 13.75
N GLY A 99 2.05 -10.67 13.77
CA GLY A 99 1.30 -10.29 14.96
C GLY A 99 1.06 -8.79 15.10
N ASP A 100 1.82 -7.94 14.38
CA ASP A 100 1.56 -6.50 14.37
C ASP A 100 0.16 -6.18 13.80
N THR A 101 -0.43 -5.14 14.34
CA THR A 101 -1.64 -4.51 13.80
C THR A 101 -1.24 -3.15 13.23
N LEU A 102 -1.34 -3.01 11.92
CA LEU A 102 -0.93 -1.79 11.22
C LEU A 102 -2.12 -0.90 10.91
N THR A 103 -1.90 0.40 11.01
CA THR A 103 -2.84 1.41 10.54
C THR A 103 -2.23 2.17 9.37
N PHE A 104 -2.91 2.16 8.25
CA PHE A 104 -2.56 2.80 6.98
C PHE A 104 -3.34 4.11 6.85
N ARG A 105 -2.66 5.22 6.55
CA ARG A 105 -3.27 6.56 6.38
C ARG A 105 -2.98 7.12 5.00
N PRO A 106 -3.79 6.76 3.98
CA PRO A 106 -3.57 7.22 2.61
C PRO A 106 -3.95 8.69 2.42
N ARG A 107 -3.13 9.40 1.62
CA ARG A 107 -3.34 10.80 1.25
C ARG A 107 -2.88 11.06 -0.17
N VAL A 108 -3.64 11.85 -0.93
CA VAL A 108 -3.22 12.34 -2.25
C VAL A 108 -2.12 13.38 -2.08
N THR A 109 -0.99 13.18 -2.77
CA THR A 109 0.17 14.08 -2.72
C THR A 109 0.34 14.89 -4.00
N SER A 110 -0.16 14.38 -5.13
CA SER A 110 -0.08 15.08 -6.41
C SER A 110 -1.18 14.64 -7.37
N VAL A 111 -1.58 15.54 -8.23
CA VAL A 111 -2.42 15.27 -9.40
C VAL A 111 -1.75 15.96 -10.58
N THR A 112 -1.40 15.25 -11.64
CA THR A 112 -0.65 15.80 -12.77
C THR A 112 -1.19 15.26 -14.08
N ASP A 113 -1.63 16.15 -14.97
CA ASP A 113 -2.04 15.78 -16.31
C ASP A 113 -0.82 15.58 -17.22
N LYS A 114 -0.91 14.57 -18.07
CA LYS A 114 0.11 14.19 -19.05
C LYS A 114 -0.52 14.01 -20.42
N LYS A 115 0.34 14.07 -21.44
CA LYS A 115 -0.05 13.86 -22.85
C LYS A 115 -1.23 14.73 -23.29
N GLY A 116 -1.19 16.04 -22.95
CA GLY A 116 -2.24 16.97 -23.33
C GLY A 116 -3.60 16.67 -22.68
N GLY A 117 -3.61 16.09 -21.48
CA GLY A 117 -4.85 15.74 -20.77
C GLY A 117 -5.36 14.32 -21.04
N ALA A 118 -4.72 13.54 -21.91
CA ALA A 118 -5.12 12.15 -22.18
C ALA A 118 -4.90 11.22 -20.97
N MET A 119 -4.05 11.61 -20.02
CA MET A 119 -3.75 10.85 -18.81
C MET A 119 -3.63 11.78 -17.62
N THR A 120 -4.10 11.33 -16.45
CA THR A 120 -3.86 11.97 -15.16
C THR A 120 -3.07 11.01 -14.27
N LEU A 121 -1.95 11.48 -13.73
CA LEU A 121 -1.14 10.77 -12.74
C LEU A 121 -1.51 11.27 -11.35
N ILE A 122 -1.82 10.35 -10.44
CA ILE A 122 -2.20 10.65 -9.06
C ILE A 122 -1.18 10.00 -8.15
N GLY A 123 -0.43 10.83 -7.43
CA GLY A 123 0.48 10.39 -6.38
C GLY A 123 -0.29 10.19 -5.08
N ILE A 124 -0.09 9.05 -4.44
CA ILE A 124 -0.67 8.72 -3.15
C ILE A 124 0.46 8.28 -2.23
N ARG A 125 0.53 8.88 -1.05
CA ARG A 125 1.42 8.44 0.04
C ARG A 125 0.56 7.90 1.18
N CYS A 126 1.05 6.85 1.80
CA CYS A 126 0.42 6.24 2.96
C CYS A 126 1.42 6.14 4.10
N GLU A 127 1.14 6.79 5.21
CA GLU A 127 1.87 6.61 6.47
C GLU A 127 1.36 5.34 7.15
N VAL A 128 2.26 4.50 7.63
CA VAL A 128 1.95 3.23 8.28
C VAL A 128 2.51 3.22 9.70
N THR A 129 1.62 3.05 10.68
CA THR A 129 1.99 2.90 12.09
C THR A 129 1.57 1.53 12.62
N ASN A 130 2.30 1.00 13.62
CA ASN A 130 1.89 -0.21 14.31
C ASN A 130 0.93 0.09 15.50
N GLN A 131 0.54 -0.95 16.24
CA GLN A 131 -0.34 -0.86 17.42
C GLN A 131 0.19 0.02 18.55
N ASP A 132 1.50 0.25 18.60
CA ASP A 132 2.16 1.08 19.61
C ASP A 132 2.32 2.55 19.13
N GLY A 133 1.76 2.88 17.95
CA GLY A 133 1.89 4.19 17.33
C GLY A 133 3.26 4.47 16.71
N VAL A 134 4.11 3.46 16.60
CA VAL A 134 5.44 3.60 15.96
C VAL A 134 5.24 3.73 14.44
N HIS A 135 5.85 4.76 13.83
CA HIS A 135 5.90 4.94 12.38
C HIS A 135 6.85 3.88 11.78
N VAL A 136 6.29 2.83 11.21
CA VAL A 136 7.06 1.67 10.73
C VAL A 136 7.42 1.76 9.25
N ALA A 137 6.58 2.41 8.45
CA ALA A 137 6.85 2.56 7.02
C ALA A 137 6.08 3.73 6.40
N ASP A 138 6.57 4.16 5.24
CA ASP A 138 5.80 4.91 4.25
C ASP A 138 5.67 4.06 2.99
N THR A 139 4.47 3.99 2.43
CA THR A 139 4.27 3.51 1.07
C THR A 139 3.90 4.66 0.17
N ALA A 140 4.32 4.63 -1.08
CA ALA A 140 3.87 5.59 -2.08
C ALA A 140 3.57 4.89 -3.40
N ARG A 141 2.53 5.36 -4.10
CA ARG A 141 2.14 4.82 -5.38
C ARG A 141 1.71 5.91 -6.35
N THR A 142 1.93 5.66 -7.63
CA THR A 142 1.40 6.46 -8.71
C THR A 142 0.32 5.69 -9.43
N ILE A 143 -0.88 6.24 -9.40
CA ILE A 143 -2.02 5.73 -10.17
C ILE A 143 -2.10 6.51 -11.47
N VAL A 144 -2.23 5.80 -12.58
CA VAL A 144 -2.42 6.39 -13.91
C VAL A 144 -3.85 6.21 -14.33
N VAL A 145 -4.55 7.30 -14.57
CA VAL A 145 -5.94 7.31 -15.07
C VAL A 145 -5.93 7.72 -16.54
N ARG A 146 -6.46 6.86 -17.42
CA ARG A 146 -6.68 7.22 -18.82
C ARG A 146 -7.97 8.04 -18.92
N ASN A 147 -7.85 9.29 -19.30
CA ASN A 147 -9.00 10.18 -19.48
C ASN A 147 -9.76 9.86 -20.77
N GLU A 148 -11.03 10.27 -20.82
CA GLU A 148 -11.78 10.22 -22.07
C GLU A 148 -11.20 11.22 -23.06
N ALA A 149 -11.18 10.85 -24.32
CA ALA A 149 -10.89 11.82 -25.37
C ALA A 149 -11.93 12.96 -25.25
N ALA A 150 -11.46 14.20 -25.23
CA ALA A 150 -12.37 15.34 -25.36
C ALA A 150 -13.11 15.18 -26.69
N SER A 151 -14.45 14.99 -26.61
CA SER A 151 -15.33 14.96 -27.76
C SER A 151 -15.48 16.35 -28.35
#